data_c6556313d988da5d28ea60a7c43678ce
#
_entry.id   c6556313d988da5d28ea60a7c43678ce
#
_cell.length_a   1.000
_cell.length_b   1.000
_cell.length_c   1.000
_cell.angle_alpha   90.00
_cell.angle_beta   90.00
_cell.angle_gamma   90.00
#
_symmetry.space_group_name_H-M   'P 1'
#
loop_
_entity.id
_entity.type
_entity.pdbx_description
1 polymer ?
#
loop_
_entity_poly.entity_id
_entity_poly.type
_entity_poly.pdbx_seq_one_letter_code
_entity_poly.pdbx_strand_id
1 'polypeptide(L)'
;MKNLQKMGGIAALIGAATNLLGLGVFVTLLLPKGLGSEDPDPGQIVALLADNQASMRAWYQIIWLVFGVCLILLSLALYERLKAGSPALAQAVTTFTLIWAVLVIVIGTLSINNLSTVVELYGKNPAQAATVWLTLDSVETGLGAGGGETIVTALWFLLLSWAALWARELPRVLNYLGVVLGVAGILSVVLASLGLSAVYGLGLIIWFAWLGIVMLRRNPVSAA
;
A
#
# COMPACT_ATOMS: atom_id res chain seq x y z
N MET A 1 18.39 -19.68 -0.67
CA MET A 1 16.92 -19.74 -0.48
C MET A 1 16.46 -19.36 0.92
N LYS A 2 16.92 -19.99 2.02
CA LYS A 2 16.46 -19.66 3.39
C LYS A 2 16.60 -18.17 3.76
N ASN A 3 17.71 -17.52 3.39
CA ASN A 3 17.92 -16.10 3.68
C ASN A 3 16.92 -15.19 2.95
N LEU A 4 16.62 -15.49 1.68
CA LEU A 4 15.68 -14.70 0.88
C LEU A 4 14.25 -14.82 1.44
N GLN A 5 13.83 -16.03 1.89
CA GLN A 5 12.54 -16.23 2.55
C GLN A 5 12.44 -15.44 3.86
N LYS A 6 13.51 -15.42 4.67
CA LYS A 6 13.55 -14.59 5.88
C LYS A 6 13.46 -13.10 5.55
N MET A 7 14.20 -12.64 4.53
CA MET A 7 14.13 -11.24 4.08
C MET A 7 12.72 -10.88 3.61
N GLY A 8 12.06 -11.73 2.81
CA GLY A 8 10.68 -11.52 2.39
C GLY A 8 9.69 -11.50 3.55
N GLY A 9 9.86 -12.40 4.53
CA GLY A 9 9.03 -12.42 5.72
C GLY A 9 9.19 -11.17 6.58
N ILE A 10 10.42 -10.69 6.78
CA ILE A 10 10.70 -9.42 7.48
C ILE A 10 10.12 -8.24 6.68
N ALA A 11 10.31 -8.22 5.37
CA ALA A 11 9.76 -7.18 4.50
C ALA A 11 8.23 -7.11 4.58
N ALA A 12 7.54 -8.26 4.62
CA ALA A 12 6.09 -8.31 4.81
C ALA A 12 5.66 -7.76 6.19
N LEU A 13 6.39 -8.08 7.27
CA LEU A 13 6.10 -7.54 8.61
C LEU A 13 6.35 -6.03 8.69
N ILE A 14 7.43 -5.53 8.08
CA ILE A 14 7.68 -4.09 7.96
C ILE A 14 6.55 -3.44 7.14
N GLY A 15 6.14 -4.06 6.03
CA GLY A 15 5.00 -3.59 5.25
C GLY A 15 3.70 -3.50 6.06
N ALA A 16 3.40 -4.50 6.90
CA ALA A 16 2.27 -4.42 7.82
C ALA A 16 2.41 -3.26 8.82
N ALA A 17 3.61 -3.08 9.38
CA ALA A 17 3.89 -2.02 10.35
C ALA A 17 3.79 -0.62 9.73
N THR A 18 4.30 -0.41 8.50
CA THR A 18 4.18 0.87 7.78
C THR A 18 2.72 1.22 7.48
N ASN A 19 1.92 0.24 7.03
CA ASN A 19 0.49 0.45 6.80
C ASN A 19 -0.30 0.71 8.09
N LEU A 20 0.05 0.03 9.20
CA LEU A 20 -0.54 0.29 10.51
C LEU A 20 -0.20 1.71 11.02
N LEU A 21 1.05 2.13 10.85
CA LEU A 21 1.48 3.51 11.15
C LEU A 21 0.71 4.51 10.27
N GLY A 22 0.57 4.19 8.97
CA GLY A 22 -0.19 5.00 8.03
C GLY A 22 -1.62 5.22 8.48
N LEU A 23 -2.30 4.14 8.82
CA LEU A 23 -3.67 4.18 9.35
C LEU A 23 -3.74 4.95 10.69
N GLY A 24 -2.78 4.73 11.59
CA GLY A 24 -2.72 5.41 12.87
C GLY A 24 -2.64 6.93 12.73
N VAL A 25 -1.72 7.45 11.90
CA VAL A 25 -1.60 8.89 11.62
C VAL A 25 -2.84 9.41 10.90
N PHE A 26 -3.36 8.67 9.93
CA PHE A 26 -4.59 9.07 9.23
C PHE A 26 -5.77 9.27 10.19
N VAL A 27 -6.04 8.28 11.04
CA VAL A 27 -7.19 8.31 11.96
C VAL A 27 -7.01 9.34 13.09
N THR A 28 -5.80 9.52 13.59
CA THR A 28 -5.58 10.40 14.76
C THR A 28 -5.31 11.85 14.40
N LEU A 29 -4.71 12.13 13.24
CA LEU A 29 -4.28 13.46 12.86
C LEU A 29 -5.08 14.03 11.68
N LEU A 30 -5.27 13.24 10.61
CA LEU A 30 -5.83 13.74 9.35
C LEU A 30 -7.36 13.68 9.31
N LEU A 31 -7.95 12.55 9.72
CA LEU A 31 -9.40 12.36 9.72
C LEU A 31 -10.15 13.40 10.59
N PRO A 32 -9.70 13.78 11.80
CA PRO A 32 -10.35 14.82 12.61
C PRO A 32 -10.30 16.21 11.98
N LYS A 33 -9.44 16.42 10.97
CA LYS A 33 -9.31 17.67 10.20
C LYS A 33 -10.08 17.64 8.87
N GLY A 34 -10.87 16.61 8.66
CA GLY A 34 -11.72 16.48 7.48
C GLY A 34 -11.06 15.83 6.26
N LEU A 35 -9.82 15.35 6.36
CA LEU A 35 -9.22 14.58 5.26
C LEU A 35 -9.98 13.25 5.10
N GLY A 36 -10.50 12.99 3.90
CA GLY A 36 -11.35 11.82 3.62
C GLY A 36 -12.85 12.07 3.87
N SER A 37 -13.27 13.30 4.23
CA SER A 37 -14.69 13.70 4.21
C SER A 37 -15.16 13.99 2.78
N GLU A 38 -16.48 14.02 2.57
CA GLU A 38 -17.09 14.36 1.27
C GLU A 38 -16.83 15.83 0.87
N ASP A 39 -16.68 16.72 1.86
CA ASP A 39 -16.40 18.15 1.66
C ASP A 39 -15.27 18.61 2.61
N PRO A 40 -14.00 18.31 2.27
CA PRO A 40 -12.86 18.72 3.09
C PRO A 40 -12.64 20.22 2.97
N ASP A 41 -12.31 20.91 4.08
CA ASP A 41 -11.84 22.29 4.06
C ASP A 41 -10.35 22.33 3.65
N PRO A 42 -10.02 22.73 2.41
CA PRO A 42 -8.64 22.71 1.93
C PRO A 42 -7.73 23.63 2.73
N GLY A 43 -8.27 24.75 3.24
CA GLY A 43 -7.50 25.72 4.04
C GLY A 43 -7.04 25.10 5.37
N GLN A 44 -7.92 24.37 6.06
CA GLN A 44 -7.57 23.68 7.31
C GLN A 44 -6.55 22.57 7.09
N ILE A 45 -6.67 21.82 5.99
CA ILE A 45 -5.73 20.74 5.67
C ILE A 45 -4.36 21.31 5.35
N VAL A 46 -4.27 22.35 4.53
CA VAL A 46 -3.00 22.99 4.18
C VAL A 46 -2.32 23.61 5.41
N ALA A 47 -3.09 24.24 6.30
CA ALA A 47 -2.57 24.74 7.56
C ALA A 47 -1.98 23.61 8.43
N LEU A 48 -2.71 22.49 8.57
CA LEU A 48 -2.21 21.30 9.27
C LEU A 48 -0.90 20.78 8.68
N LEU A 49 -0.83 20.69 7.34
CA LEU A 49 0.36 20.23 6.62
C LEU A 49 1.54 21.17 6.86
N ALA A 50 1.31 22.48 6.87
CA ALA A 50 2.33 23.49 7.13
C ALA A 50 2.85 23.41 8.57
N ASP A 51 1.95 23.31 9.55
CA ASP A 51 2.31 23.21 10.98
C ASP A 51 3.06 21.91 11.31
N ASN A 52 2.86 20.85 10.51
CA ASN A 52 3.43 19.52 10.75
C ASN A 52 4.36 19.03 9.62
N GLN A 53 4.93 19.94 8.83
CA GLN A 53 5.67 19.59 7.60
C GLN A 53 6.73 18.50 7.82
N ALA A 54 7.56 18.60 8.84
CA ALA A 54 8.63 17.62 9.10
C ALA A 54 8.07 16.24 9.43
N SER A 55 7.01 16.17 10.25
CA SER A 55 6.34 14.92 10.63
C SER A 55 5.63 14.30 9.44
N MET A 56 4.96 15.09 8.62
CA MET A 56 4.28 14.62 7.40
C MET A 56 5.29 14.08 6.37
N ARG A 57 6.42 14.77 6.19
CA ARG A 57 7.49 14.29 5.33
C ARG A 57 8.03 12.93 5.79
N ALA A 58 8.33 12.78 7.08
CA ALA A 58 8.80 11.53 7.65
C ALA A 58 7.74 10.41 7.50
N TRP A 59 6.47 10.75 7.73
CA TRP A 59 5.35 9.83 7.53
C TRP A 59 5.26 9.33 6.08
N TYR A 60 5.28 10.22 5.08
CA TYR A 60 5.28 9.84 3.67
C TYR A 60 6.47 8.96 3.30
N GLN A 61 7.67 9.28 3.82
CA GLN A 61 8.85 8.44 3.58
C GLN A 61 8.64 7.01 4.10
N ILE A 62 8.07 6.87 5.29
CA ILE A 62 7.87 5.55 5.91
C ILE A 62 6.77 4.77 5.17
N ILE A 63 5.58 5.35 4.98
CA ILE A 63 4.43 4.63 4.44
C ILE A 63 4.56 4.32 2.93
N TRP A 64 5.36 5.10 2.20
CA TRP A 64 5.54 4.94 0.77
C TRP A 64 6.91 4.37 0.40
N LEU A 65 8.01 5.06 0.74
CA LEU A 65 9.32 4.66 0.25
C LEU A 65 9.84 3.39 0.94
N VAL A 66 9.71 3.29 2.28
CA VAL A 66 10.11 2.06 2.99
C VAL A 66 9.24 0.90 2.55
N PHE A 67 7.92 1.10 2.43
CA PHE A 67 7.00 0.07 1.97
C PHE A 67 7.31 -0.38 0.53
N GLY A 68 7.59 0.55 -0.39
CA GLY A 68 7.97 0.24 -1.77
C GLY A 68 9.22 -0.63 -1.87
N VAL A 69 10.25 -0.34 -1.07
CA VAL A 69 11.46 -1.18 -0.97
C VAL A 69 11.11 -2.57 -0.42
N CYS A 70 10.26 -2.64 0.60
CA CYS A 70 9.80 -3.92 1.16
C CYS A 70 9.04 -4.77 0.11
N LEU A 71 8.24 -4.15 -0.75
CA LEU A 71 7.55 -4.86 -1.85
C LEU A 71 8.53 -5.49 -2.83
N ILE A 72 9.64 -4.82 -3.17
CA ILE A 72 10.68 -5.39 -4.05
C ILE A 72 11.30 -6.64 -3.41
N LEU A 73 11.69 -6.57 -2.14
CA LEU A 73 12.26 -7.71 -1.42
C LEU A 73 11.26 -8.86 -1.29
N LEU A 74 10.01 -8.54 -0.99
CA LEU A 74 8.91 -9.51 -0.92
C LEU A 74 8.66 -10.18 -2.27
N SER A 75 8.70 -9.42 -3.37
CA SER A 75 8.54 -9.92 -4.73
C SER A 75 9.52 -11.04 -5.05
N LEU A 76 10.80 -10.81 -4.77
CA LEU A 76 11.86 -11.80 -5.00
C LEU A 76 11.64 -13.07 -4.17
N ALA A 77 11.26 -12.92 -2.91
CA ALA A 77 11.01 -14.06 -2.02
C ALA A 77 9.78 -14.87 -2.41
N LEU A 78 8.71 -14.22 -2.87
CA LEU A 78 7.50 -14.88 -3.36
C LEU A 78 7.76 -15.60 -4.68
N TYR A 79 8.52 -15.00 -5.60
CA TYR A 79 8.93 -15.65 -6.85
C TYR A 79 9.63 -16.98 -6.58
N GLU A 80 10.67 -16.95 -5.74
CA GLU A 80 11.42 -18.16 -5.38
C GLU A 80 10.53 -19.24 -4.75
N ARG A 81 9.52 -18.83 -4.00
CA ARG A 81 8.60 -19.74 -3.34
C ARG A 81 7.60 -20.38 -4.30
N LEU A 82 7.12 -19.63 -5.29
CA LEU A 82 6.01 -20.04 -6.16
C LEU A 82 6.48 -20.68 -7.47
N LYS A 83 7.69 -20.36 -7.95
CA LYS A 83 8.17 -20.75 -9.29
C LYS A 83 8.19 -22.25 -9.55
N ALA A 84 8.40 -23.08 -8.52
CA ALA A 84 8.47 -24.53 -8.69
C ALA A 84 7.09 -25.16 -8.97
N GLY A 85 6.03 -24.65 -8.34
CA GLY A 85 4.67 -25.17 -8.51
C GLY A 85 3.85 -24.43 -9.57
N SER A 86 4.22 -23.19 -9.91
CA SER A 86 3.44 -22.33 -10.81
C SER A 86 4.32 -21.25 -11.47
N PRO A 87 5.23 -21.60 -12.40
CA PRO A 87 6.24 -20.66 -12.91
C PRO A 87 5.62 -19.46 -13.62
N ALA A 88 4.63 -19.63 -14.47
CA ALA A 88 3.98 -18.54 -15.20
C ALA A 88 3.24 -17.58 -14.26
N LEU A 89 2.49 -18.12 -13.28
CA LEU A 89 1.82 -17.28 -12.28
C LEU A 89 2.83 -16.59 -11.35
N ALA A 90 3.93 -17.25 -11.00
CA ALA A 90 5.00 -16.63 -10.22
C ALA A 90 5.61 -15.42 -10.94
N GLN A 91 5.82 -15.49 -12.26
CA GLN A 91 6.26 -14.35 -13.07
C GLN A 91 5.21 -13.24 -13.08
N ALA A 92 3.93 -13.56 -13.28
CA ALA A 92 2.86 -12.58 -13.27
C ALA A 92 2.77 -11.87 -11.91
N VAL A 93 2.76 -12.61 -10.79
CA VAL A 93 2.78 -12.05 -9.43
C VAL A 93 3.97 -11.11 -9.24
N THR A 94 5.17 -11.53 -9.67
CA THR A 94 6.39 -10.71 -9.57
C THR A 94 6.25 -9.42 -10.35
N THR A 95 5.77 -9.48 -11.58
CA THR A 95 5.56 -8.31 -12.44
C THR A 95 4.58 -7.32 -11.78
N PHE A 96 3.44 -7.81 -11.30
CA PHE A 96 2.47 -6.96 -10.61
C PHE A 96 3.03 -6.38 -9.30
N THR A 97 3.82 -7.14 -8.54
CA THR A 97 4.47 -6.60 -7.33
C THR A 97 5.45 -5.48 -7.67
N LEU A 98 6.24 -5.62 -8.74
CA LEU A 98 7.19 -4.58 -9.15
C LEU A 98 6.48 -3.34 -9.68
N ILE A 99 5.40 -3.50 -10.46
CA ILE A 99 4.56 -2.37 -10.88
C ILE A 99 3.99 -1.66 -9.64
N TRP A 100 3.47 -2.40 -8.68
CA TRP A 100 2.98 -1.84 -7.43
C TRP A 100 4.07 -1.10 -6.66
N ALA A 101 5.26 -1.69 -6.50
CA ALA A 101 6.38 -1.04 -5.83
C ALA A 101 6.77 0.29 -6.50
N VAL A 102 6.80 0.34 -7.84
CA VAL A 102 7.07 1.57 -8.59
C VAL A 102 5.99 2.61 -8.34
N LEU A 103 4.70 2.24 -8.41
CA LEU A 103 3.59 3.17 -8.13
C LEU A 103 3.69 3.74 -6.71
N VAL A 104 3.92 2.90 -5.71
CA VAL A 104 4.08 3.31 -4.31
C VAL A 104 5.24 4.30 -4.14
N ILE A 105 6.41 4.04 -4.74
CA ILE A 105 7.56 4.94 -4.67
C ILE A 105 7.27 6.27 -5.41
N VAL A 106 6.62 6.22 -6.56
CA VAL A 106 6.24 7.42 -7.32
C VAL A 106 5.24 8.26 -6.53
N ILE A 107 4.20 7.65 -5.97
CA ILE A 107 3.22 8.36 -5.13
C ILE A 107 3.94 9.01 -3.94
N GLY A 108 4.81 8.28 -3.25
CA GLY A 108 5.55 8.82 -2.11
C GLY A 108 6.46 10.00 -2.46
N THR A 109 7.14 9.96 -3.60
CA THR A 109 7.98 11.08 -4.06
C THR A 109 7.14 12.28 -4.49
N LEU A 110 5.98 12.05 -5.12
CA LEU A 110 5.02 13.10 -5.44
C LEU A 110 4.47 13.75 -4.17
N SER A 111 3.99 12.99 -3.21
CA SER A 111 3.44 13.50 -1.94
C SER A 111 4.45 14.35 -1.17
N ILE A 112 5.73 13.92 -1.13
CA ILE A 112 6.80 14.69 -0.49
C ILE A 112 7.07 16.00 -1.22
N ASN A 113 7.08 15.99 -2.55
CA ASN A 113 7.29 17.19 -3.37
C ASN A 113 6.09 18.13 -3.26
N ASN A 114 4.88 17.60 -3.35
CA ASN A 114 3.63 18.36 -3.23
C ASN A 114 3.50 19.03 -1.86
N LEU A 115 3.84 18.30 -0.77
CA LEU A 115 3.90 18.86 0.58
C LEU A 115 4.81 20.09 0.63
N SER A 116 6.00 20.00 0.03
CA SER A 116 6.96 21.13 0.02
C SER A 116 6.41 22.33 -0.77
N THR A 117 5.82 22.08 -1.94
CA THR A 117 5.23 23.12 -2.81
C THR A 117 4.06 23.82 -2.12
N VAL A 118 3.16 23.04 -1.52
CA VAL A 118 1.96 23.59 -0.87
C VAL A 118 2.33 24.39 0.39
N VAL A 119 3.28 23.92 1.18
CA VAL A 119 3.74 24.64 2.39
C VAL A 119 4.47 25.95 2.02
N GLU A 120 5.32 25.94 1.01
CA GLU A 120 5.98 27.15 0.51
C GLU A 120 4.94 28.19 0.01
N LEU A 121 3.94 27.71 -0.72
CA LEU A 121 2.89 28.57 -1.25
C LEU A 121 1.98 29.11 -0.13
N TYR A 122 1.70 28.30 0.90
CA TYR A 122 0.91 28.70 2.06
C TYR A 122 1.52 29.91 2.78
N GLY A 123 2.86 29.96 2.92
CA GLY A 123 3.56 31.10 3.48
C GLY A 123 3.44 32.39 2.66
N LYS A 124 3.09 32.31 1.38
CA LYS A 124 2.95 33.45 0.45
C LYS A 124 1.49 33.82 0.20
N ASN A 125 0.65 32.84 -0.05
CA ASN A 125 -0.76 33.00 -0.40
C ASN A 125 -1.57 31.76 0.01
N PRO A 126 -2.18 31.74 1.22
CA PRO A 126 -2.93 30.58 1.73
C PRO A 126 -4.10 30.15 0.83
N ALA A 127 -4.81 31.07 0.21
CA ALA A 127 -5.94 30.74 -0.66
C ALA A 127 -5.48 30.02 -1.95
N GLN A 128 -4.36 30.44 -2.51
CA GLN A 128 -3.76 29.77 -3.67
C GLN A 128 -3.20 28.39 -3.28
N ALA A 129 -2.59 28.25 -2.10
CA ALA A 129 -2.10 26.98 -1.60
C ALA A 129 -3.24 25.96 -1.45
N ALA A 130 -4.40 26.37 -0.95
CA ALA A 130 -5.59 25.53 -0.85
C ALA A 130 -6.09 25.03 -2.22
N THR A 131 -6.13 25.92 -3.22
CA THR A 131 -6.52 25.54 -4.59
C THR A 131 -5.53 24.58 -5.24
N VAL A 132 -4.23 24.81 -5.07
CA VAL A 132 -3.18 23.93 -5.60
C VAL A 132 -3.22 22.57 -4.90
N TRP A 133 -3.41 22.55 -3.57
CA TRP A 133 -3.55 21.30 -2.83
C TRP A 133 -4.68 20.44 -3.38
N LEU A 134 -5.87 20.97 -3.61
CA LEU A 134 -7.01 20.22 -4.18
C LEU A 134 -6.65 19.55 -5.52
N THR A 135 -5.93 20.26 -6.38
CA THR A 135 -5.52 19.71 -7.68
C THR A 135 -4.53 18.58 -7.53
N LEU A 136 -3.52 18.75 -6.66
CA LEU A 136 -2.49 17.74 -6.40
C LEU A 136 -3.06 16.51 -5.70
N ASP A 137 -3.95 16.70 -4.72
CA ASP A 137 -4.64 15.63 -4.00
C ASP A 137 -5.52 14.78 -4.94
N SER A 138 -6.22 15.41 -5.87
CA SER A 138 -6.99 14.70 -6.90
C SER A 138 -6.12 13.81 -7.78
N VAL A 139 -4.93 14.26 -8.16
CA VAL A 139 -3.96 13.46 -8.94
C VAL A 139 -3.41 12.30 -8.08
N GLU A 140 -3.02 12.58 -6.83
CA GLU A 140 -2.51 11.56 -5.92
C GLU A 140 -3.56 10.48 -5.63
N THR A 141 -4.81 10.86 -5.41
CA THR A 141 -5.93 9.94 -5.20
C THR A 141 -6.18 9.07 -6.44
N GLY A 142 -6.14 9.67 -7.64
CA GLY A 142 -6.32 8.92 -8.88
C GLY A 142 -5.21 7.91 -9.16
N LEU A 143 -3.98 8.18 -8.73
CA LEU A 143 -2.84 7.26 -8.83
C LEU A 143 -2.83 6.23 -7.69
N GLY A 144 -3.20 6.63 -6.47
CA GLY A 144 -3.03 5.89 -5.23
C GLY A 144 -4.29 5.18 -4.74
N ALA A 145 -4.60 5.43 -3.47
CA ALA A 145 -5.70 4.81 -2.75
C ALA A 145 -7.07 5.21 -3.31
N GLY A 146 -7.75 4.28 -3.93
CA GLY A 146 -9.00 4.50 -4.67
C GLY A 146 -8.84 4.61 -6.18
N GLY A 147 -7.61 4.53 -6.70
CA GLY A 147 -7.29 4.61 -8.13
C GLY A 147 -6.40 3.47 -8.62
N GLY A 148 -5.40 3.83 -9.44
CA GLY A 148 -4.55 2.87 -10.17
C GLY A 148 -3.79 1.91 -9.26
N GLU A 149 -3.23 2.37 -8.17
CA GLU A 149 -2.51 1.55 -7.20
C GLU A 149 -3.43 0.48 -6.57
N THR A 150 -4.63 0.86 -6.17
CA THR A 150 -5.61 -0.07 -5.59
C THR A 150 -6.00 -1.16 -6.59
N ILE A 151 -6.18 -0.85 -7.88
CA ILE A 151 -6.48 -1.83 -8.92
C ILE A 151 -5.31 -2.82 -9.08
N VAL A 152 -4.08 -2.32 -9.18
CA VAL A 152 -2.89 -3.16 -9.32
C VAL A 152 -2.73 -4.09 -8.11
N THR A 153 -2.92 -3.58 -6.91
CA THR A 153 -2.84 -4.35 -5.66
C THR A 153 -3.94 -5.40 -5.57
N ALA A 154 -5.17 -5.06 -5.95
CA ALA A 154 -6.29 -5.99 -5.96
C ALA A 154 -6.04 -7.16 -6.94
N LEU A 155 -5.57 -6.86 -8.14
CA LEU A 155 -5.20 -7.89 -9.12
C LEU A 155 -4.02 -8.74 -8.61
N TRP A 156 -3.04 -8.12 -7.96
CA TRP A 156 -1.94 -8.84 -7.33
C TRP A 156 -2.42 -9.83 -6.27
N PHE A 157 -3.37 -9.44 -5.40
CA PHE A 157 -3.95 -10.32 -4.40
C PHE A 157 -4.63 -11.54 -5.04
N LEU A 158 -5.39 -11.35 -6.14
CA LEU A 158 -6.05 -12.44 -6.86
C LEU A 158 -5.02 -13.38 -7.48
N LEU A 159 -4.02 -12.83 -8.18
CA LEU A 159 -2.98 -13.60 -8.86
C LEU A 159 -2.12 -14.39 -7.85
N LEU A 160 -1.69 -13.73 -6.76
CA LEU A 160 -0.90 -14.37 -5.73
C LEU A 160 -1.67 -15.49 -5.03
N SER A 161 -2.93 -15.24 -4.68
CA SER A 161 -3.76 -16.25 -4.02
C SER A 161 -3.97 -17.45 -4.94
N TRP A 162 -4.22 -17.22 -6.22
CA TRP A 162 -4.34 -18.28 -7.21
C TRP A 162 -3.03 -19.07 -7.36
N ALA A 163 -1.91 -18.39 -7.56
CA ALA A 163 -0.59 -19.02 -7.66
C ALA A 163 -0.25 -19.86 -6.43
N ALA A 164 -0.51 -19.32 -5.23
CA ALA A 164 -0.20 -19.99 -3.97
C ALA A 164 -1.13 -21.18 -3.66
N LEU A 165 -2.40 -21.12 -4.07
CA LEU A 165 -3.33 -22.27 -4.00
C LEU A 165 -2.88 -23.38 -4.92
N TRP A 166 -2.49 -23.05 -6.16
CA TRP A 166 -2.00 -24.01 -7.13
C TRP A 166 -0.70 -24.68 -6.69
N ALA A 167 0.26 -23.87 -6.26
CA ALA A 167 1.55 -24.35 -5.78
C ALA A 167 1.50 -24.99 -4.36
N ARG A 168 0.40 -24.84 -3.62
CA ARG A 168 0.21 -25.29 -2.22
C ARG A 168 1.26 -24.73 -1.25
N GLU A 169 1.77 -23.55 -1.52
CA GLU A 169 2.89 -22.94 -0.77
C GLU A 169 2.46 -22.10 0.44
N LEU A 170 1.26 -21.53 0.42
CA LEU A 170 0.72 -20.71 1.50
C LEU A 170 -0.53 -21.37 2.12
N PRO A 171 -0.85 -21.04 3.39
CA PRO A 171 -2.06 -21.53 4.04
C PRO A 171 -3.32 -21.17 3.23
N ARG A 172 -4.24 -22.12 3.07
CA ARG A 172 -5.47 -21.90 2.29
C ARG A 172 -6.29 -20.70 2.78
N VAL A 173 -6.37 -20.53 4.10
CA VAL A 173 -7.12 -19.42 4.72
C VAL A 173 -6.51 -18.06 4.34
N LEU A 174 -5.16 -17.94 4.32
CA LEU A 174 -4.47 -16.75 3.89
C LEU A 174 -4.76 -16.43 2.41
N ASN A 175 -4.81 -17.47 1.56
CA ASN A 175 -5.13 -17.30 0.15
C ASN A 175 -6.60 -16.89 -0.06
N TYR A 176 -7.56 -17.47 0.67
CA TYR A 176 -8.96 -17.05 0.61
C TYR A 176 -9.14 -15.61 1.10
N LEU A 177 -8.45 -15.20 2.15
CA LEU A 177 -8.42 -13.81 2.58
C LEU A 177 -7.87 -12.90 1.46
N GLY A 178 -6.79 -13.32 0.77
CA GLY A 178 -6.25 -12.60 -0.37
C GLY A 178 -7.27 -12.46 -1.52
N VAL A 179 -8.05 -13.51 -1.83
CA VAL A 179 -9.13 -13.41 -2.83
C VAL A 179 -10.19 -12.40 -2.40
N VAL A 180 -10.62 -12.44 -1.14
CA VAL A 180 -11.59 -11.47 -0.59
C VAL A 180 -11.07 -10.05 -0.71
N LEU A 181 -9.78 -9.82 -0.36
CA LEU A 181 -9.15 -8.50 -0.49
C LEU A 181 -9.04 -8.05 -1.95
N GLY A 182 -8.67 -8.96 -2.86
CA GLY A 182 -8.62 -8.63 -4.28
C GLY A 182 -9.98 -8.20 -4.83
N VAL A 183 -11.05 -8.92 -4.49
CA VAL A 183 -12.42 -8.54 -4.88
C VAL A 183 -12.85 -7.23 -4.21
N ALA A 184 -12.61 -7.08 -2.90
CA ALA A 184 -12.95 -5.87 -2.16
C ALA A 184 -12.22 -4.64 -2.71
N GLY A 185 -10.93 -4.79 -3.09
CA GLY A 185 -10.15 -3.71 -3.70
C GLY A 185 -10.72 -3.25 -5.05
N ILE A 186 -11.09 -4.17 -5.94
CA ILE A 186 -11.74 -3.81 -7.20
C ILE A 186 -13.09 -3.12 -6.94
N LEU A 187 -13.89 -3.68 -6.04
CA LEU A 187 -15.20 -3.11 -5.72
C LEU A 187 -15.08 -1.74 -5.04
N SER A 188 -14.05 -1.49 -4.24
CA SER A 188 -13.83 -0.18 -3.59
C SER A 188 -13.55 0.94 -4.60
N VAL A 189 -12.97 0.62 -5.75
CA VAL A 189 -12.74 1.59 -6.84
C VAL A 189 -14.00 1.77 -7.70
N VAL A 190 -14.68 0.67 -8.03
CA VAL A 190 -15.86 0.71 -8.93
C VAL A 190 -17.10 1.22 -8.19
N LEU A 191 -17.24 0.87 -6.91
CA LEU A 191 -18.39 1.19 -6.06
C LEU A 191 -17.93 1.97 -4.82
N ALA A 192 -17.29 3.13 -5.05
CA ALA A 192 -16.69 3.96 -3.98
C ALA A 192 -17.65 4.29 -2.83
N SER A 193 -18.95 4.39 -3.13
CA SER A 193 -20.01 4.67 -2.15
C SER A 193 -20.22 3.58 -1.08
N LEU A 194 -19.70 2.38 -1.26
CA LEU A 194 -19.90 1.27 -0.32
C LEU A 194 -18.97 1.29 0.90
N GLY A 195 -18.04 2.24 1.00
CA GLY A 195 -17.11 2.34 2.14
C GLY A 195 -16.17 1.14 2.31
N LEU A 196 -15.96 0.34 1.26
CA LEU A 196 -15.14 -0.88 1.31
C LEU A 196 -13.65 -0.60 1.50
N SER A 197 -13.19 0.63 1.29
CA SER A 197 -11.79 1.04 1.40
C SER A 197 -11.21 0.80 2.80
N ALA A 198 -12.00 1.04 3.86
CA ALA A 198 -11.57 0.80 5.24
C ALA A 198 -11.38 -0.69 5.53
N VAL A 199 -12.31 -1.54 5.06
CA VAL A 199 -12.22 -3.00 5.19
C VAL A 199 -11.02 -3.54 4.41
N TYR A 200 -10.80 -3.02 3.21
CA TYR A 200 -9.65 -3.35 2.37
C TYR A 200 -8.33 -2.99 3.05
N GLY A 201 -8.19 -1.77 3.56
CA GLY A 201 -6.98 -1.29 4.23
C GLY A 201 -6.64 -2.09 5.50
N LEU A 202 -7.63 -2.36 6.37
CA LEU A 202 -7.44 -3.21 7.54
C LEU A 202 -7.06 -4.65 7.18
N GLY A 203 -7.75 -5.20 6.18
CA GLY A 203 -7.48 -6.53 5.69
C GLY A 203 -6.07 -6.67 5.12
N LEU A 204 -5.56 -5.66 4.43
CA LEU A 204 -4.19 -5.60 3.91
C LEU A 204 -3.16 -5.69 5.04
N ILE A 205 -3.33 -4.94 6.13
CA ILE A 205 -2.44 -4.98 7.31
C ILE A 205 -2.39 -6.39 7.90
N ILE A 206 -3.57 -6.99 8.13
CA ILE A 206 -3.69 -8.34 8.70
C ILE A 206 -3.03 -9.37 7.77
N TRP A 207 -3.27 -9.24 6.46
CA TRP A 207 -2.75 -10.17 5.47
C TRP A 207 -1.22 -10.12 5.38
N PHE A 208 -0.62 -8.92 5.33
CA PHE A 208 0.84 -8.75 5.32
C PHE A 208 1.49 -9.26 6.59
N ALA A 209 0.92 -9.00 7.77
CA ALA A 209 1.40 -9.51 9.04
C ALA A 209 1.38 -11.05 9.06
N TRP A 210 0.26 -11.64 8.60
CA TRP A 210 0.14 -13.10 8.53
C TRP A 210 1.11 -13.71 7.52
N LEU A 211 1.21 -13.13 6.31
CA LEU A 211 2.19 -13.59 5.32
C LEU A 211 3.61 -13.58 5.88
N GLY A 212 4.01 -12.49 6.53
CA GLY A 212 5.32 -12.36 7.14
C GLY A 212 5.61 -13.48 8.15
N ILE A 213 4.65 -13.74 9.06
CA ILE A 213 4.75 -14.84 10.03
C ILE A 213 4.88 -16.21 9.35
N VAL A 214 4.07 -16.47 8.31
CA VAL A 214 4.12 -17.73 7.55
C VAL A 214 5.47 -17.90 6.88
N MET A 215 5.98 -16.86 6.23
CA MET A 215 7.29 -16.91 5.55
C MET A 215 8.45 -17.12 6.50
N LEU A 216 8.37 -16.60 7.73
CA LEU A 216 9.41 -16.81 8.74
C LEU A 216 9.36 -18.21 9.40
N ARG A 217 8.15 -18.79 9.51
CA ARG A 217 7.95 -20.06 10.23
C ARG A 217 7.97 -21.29 9.33
N ARG A 218 7.60 -21.17 8.05
CA ARG A 218 7.43 -22.31 7.14
C ARG A 218 8.45 -22.25 6.00
N ASN A 219 9.25 -23.32 5.86
CA ASN A 219 10.06 -23.51 4.67
C ASN A 219 9.17 -23.76 3.44
N PRO A 220 9.61 -23.38 2.22
CA PRO A 220 8.93 -23.73 0.96
C PRO A 220 8.76 -25.25 0.84
N VAL A 221 7.59 -25.70 0.37
CA VAL A 221 7.29 -27.14 0.18
C VAL A 221 8.21 -27.75 -0.88
N SER A 222 8.58 -26.97 -1.89
CA SER A 222 9.47 -27.37 -3.00
C SER A 222 10.94 -27.50 -2.61
N ALA A 223 11.31 -27.24 -1.34
CA ALA A 223 12.68 -27.36 -0.86
C ALA A 223 12.93 -28.68 -0.07
N ALA A 224 11.94 -29.53 0.02
CA ALA A 224 12.00 -30.89 0.54
C ALA A 224 12.00 -31.91 -0.60
#